data_2b9a06a937b9ea5701821bbbcc8613f9
#
_entry.id   2b9a06a937b9ea5701821bbbcc8613f9
#
_cell.length_a   1.000
_cell.length_b   1.000
_cell.length_c   1.000
_cell.angle_alpha   90.00
_cell.angle_beta   90.00
_cell.angle_gamma   90.00
#
_symmetry.space_group_name_H-M   'P 1'
#
loop_
_entity.id
_entity.type
_entity.pdbx_description
1 polymer ?
#
loop_
_entity_poly.entity_id
_entity_poly.type
_entity_poly.pdbx_seq_one_letter_code
_entity_poly.pdbx_strand_id
1 'polypeptide(L)'
;MFLAGSGPLIRLSIFSFFIGISISLFLGTTIPFIFKRTDLIFKEISSGLILISPPIVLLILGTGDFTDILTPSSVGIIYGILSGLGVCYLVVRSAVIEISNQEFINASKLLGGKNLYIATRHIMPVVVPYAVSYMLASTTYGILAYGFASFYGQVGWTPNWGMMIYDAITYGSYLGGTNYWNLIPPTLGFTLCASSFYFLSLSVKKQFGISI
;
A
#
# COMPACT_ATOMS: atom_id res chain seq x y z
N MET A 1 -17.41 9.13 -19.08
CA MET A 1 -16.03 8.61 -19.15
C MET A 1 -15.19 8.95 -17.91
N PHE A 2 -15.13 10.20 -17.44
CA PHE A 2 -14.31 10.59 -16.29
C PHE A 2 -14.60 9.77 -15.01
N LEU A 3 -15.88 9.62 -14.63
CA LEU A 3 -16.27 8.81 -13.46
C LEU A 3 -15.96 7.30 -13.60
N ALA A 4 -15.90 6.79 -14.82
CA ALA A 4 -15.53 5.38 -15.05
C ALA A 4 -14.05 5.11 -14.69
N GLY A 5 -13.18 6.11 -14.83
CA GLY A 5 -11.75 5.99 -14.50
C GLY A 5 -11.45 5.92 -13.00
N SER A 6 -12.37 6.37 -12.13
CA SER A 6 -12.19 6.31 -10.67
C SER A 6 -12.42 4.90 -10.10
N GLY A 7 -13.31 4.12 -10.70
CA GLY A 7 -13.67 2.78 -10.22
C GLY A 7 -12.49 1.84 -10.06
N PRO A 8 -11.61 1.69 -11.06
CA PRO A 8 -10.40 0.88 -10.97
C PRO A 8 -9.48 1.30 -9.83
N LEU A 9 -9.24 2.60 -9.63
CA LEU A 9 -8.36 3.11 -8.58
C LEU A 9 -8.94 2.87 -7.18
N ILE A 10 -10.25 3.04 -7.01
CA ILE A 10 -10.93 2.77 -5.73
C ILE A 10 -10.82 1.27 -5.38
N ARG A 11 -11.06 0.38 -6.34
CA ARG A 11 -10.93 -1.08 -6.11
C ARG A 11 -9.50 -1.44 -5.72
N LEU A 12 -8.51 -0.97 -6.47
CA LEU A 12 -7.09 -1.16 -6.14
C LEU A 12 -6.78 -0.70 -4.72
N SER A 13 -7.22 0.51 -4.37
CA SER A 13 -6.95 1.11 -3.05
C SER A 13 -7.55 0.29 -1.92
N ILE A 14 -8.79 -0.17 -2.06
CA ILE A 14 -9.48 -0.99 -1.06
C ILE A 14 -8.73 -2.31 -0.84
N PHE A 15 -8.46 -3.06 -1.92
CA PHE A 15 -7.77 -4.34 -1.81
C PHE A 15 -6.35 -4.19 -1.26
N SER A 16 -5.58 -3.21 -1.76
CA SER A 16 -4.24 -2.93 -1.28
C SER A 16 -4.23 -2.60 0.21
N PHE A 17 -5.12 -1.72 0.65
CA PHE A 17 -5.19 -1.30 2.04
C PHE A 17 -5.56 -2.45 2.98
N PHE A 18 -6.65 -3.16 2.73
CA PHE A 18 -7.13 -4.20 3.65
C PHE A 18 -6.21 -5.42 3.70
N ILE A 19 -5.66 -5.85 2.56
CA ILE A 19 -4.74 -6.98 2.52
C ILE A 19 -3.42 -6.60 3.19
N GLY A 20 -2.86 -5.45 2.85
CA GLY A 20 -1.59 -5.01 3.40
C GLY A 20 -1.65 -4.78 4.91
N ILE A 21 -2.72 -4.15 5.43
CA ILE A 21 -2.89 -3.96 6.88
C ILE A 21 -3.05 -5.29 7.61
N SER A 22 -3.82 -6.23 7.06
CA SER A 22 -4.02 -7.54 7.67
C SER A 22 -2.71 -8.32 7.79
N ILE A 23 -1.92 -8.34 6.71
CA ILE A 23 -0.62 -9.01 6.68
C ILE A 23 0.36 -8.34 7.64
N SER A 24 0.50 -7.02 7.57
CA SER A 24 1.45 -6.29 8.41
C SER A 24 1.14 -6.35 9.89
N LEU A 25 -0.13 -6.28 10.28
CA LEU A 25 -0.53 -6.44 11.67
C LEU A 25 -0.28 -7.86 12.16
N PHE A 26 -0.73 -8.86 11.42
CA PHE A 26 -0.58 -10.25 11.85
C PHE A 26 0.89 -10.66 11.94
N LEU A 27 1.67 -10.50 10.88
CA LEU A 27 3.08 -10.89 10.87
C LEU A 27 3.95 -9.95 11.68
N GLY A 28 3.72 -8.63 11.59
CA GLY A 28 4.52 -7.63 12.29
C GLY A 28 4.32 -7.64 13.81
N THR A 29 3.20 -8.17 14.33
CA THR A 29 3.02 -8.36 15.78
C THR A 29 3.48 -9.73 16.25
N THR A 30 3.21 -10.80 15.51
CA THR A 30 3.49 -12.18 15.96
C THR A 30 4.95 -12.54 15.83
N ILE A 31 5.62 -12.17 14.73
CA ILE A 31 7.00 -12.58 14.48
C ILE A 31 7.97 -11.98 15.50
N PRO A 32 8.06 -10.64 15.66
CA PRO A 32 9.06 -10.07 16.56
C PRO A 32 8.79 -10.37 18.04
N PHE A 33 7.51 -10.57 18.42
CA PHE A 33 7.15 -10.82 19.81
C PHE A 33 7.22 -12.30 20.20
N ILE A 34 6.78 -13.21 19.32
CA ILE A 34 6.68 -14.65 19.60
C ILE A 34 7.88 -15.42 19.04
N PHE A 35 8.23 -15.15 17.77
CA PHE A 35 9.22 -15.89 17.01
C PHE A 35 10.54 -15.13 16.82
N LYS A 36 11.17 -14.70 17.89
CA LYS A 36 12.39 -13.86 17.87
C LYS A 36 13.52 -14.38 16.97
N ARG A 37 13.64 -15.69 16.78
CA ARG A 37 14.69 -16.28 15.93
C ARG A 37 14.46 -16.05 14.43
N THR A 38 13.21 -16.06 14.00
CA THR A 38 12.83 -15.85 12.60
C THR A 38 12.67 -14.37 12.25
N ASP A 39 12.61 -13.50 13.26
CA ASP A 39 12.43 -12.05 13.09
C ASP A 39 13.53 -11.42 12.21
N LEU A 40 14.79 -11.83 12.37
CA LEU A 40 15.89 -11.32 11.56
C LEU A 40 15.73 -11.69 10.08
N ILE A 41 15.30 -12.92 9.79
CA ILE A 41 15.07 -13.38 8.40
C ILE A 41 13.94 -12.58 7.76
N PHE A 42 12.83 -12.42 8.46
CA PHE A 42 11.71 -11.62 7.94
C PHE A 42 12.07 -10.15 7.76
N LYS A 43 12.87 -9.57 8.65
CA LYS A 43 13.40 -8.21 8.50
C LYS A 43 14.20 -8.07 7.20
N GLU A 44 15.13 -8.99 6.93
CA GLU A 44 15.96 -8.93 5.72
C GLU A 44 15.13 -9.14 4.44
N ILE A 45 14.18 -10.07 4.45
CA ILE A 45 13.23 -10.25 3.33
C ILE A 45 12.42 -8.96 3.09
N SER A 46 11.88 -8.37 4.14
CA SER A 46 11.11 -7.13 4.04
C SER A 46 11.94 -5.96 3.53
N SER A 47 13.18 -5.85 3.99
CA SER A 47 14.12 -4.84 3.51
C SER A 47 14.45 -5.02 2.03
N GLY A 48 14.57 -6.26 1.57
CA GLY A 48 14.75 -6.59 0.15
C GLY A 48 13.52 -6.23 -0.69
N LEU A 49 12.31 -6.48 -0.18
CA LEU A 49 11.06 -6.16 -0.88
C LEU A 49 10.88 -4.65 -1.13
N ILE A 50 11.41 -3.80 -0.25
CA ILE A 50 11.35 -2.34 -0.43
C ILE A 50 12.15 -1.89 -1.66
N LEU A 51 13.23 -2.59 -2.00
CA LEU A 51 14.06 -2.27 -3.17
C LEU A 51 13.35 -2.58 -4.49
N ILE A 52 12.32 -3.42 -4.45
CA ILE A 52 11.54 -3.76 -5.63
C ILE A 52 10.60 -2.58 -5.94
N SER A 53 10.87 -1.89 -7.06
CA SER A 53 10.01 -0.79 -7.51
C SER A 53 8.66 -1.31 -8.03
N PRO A 54 7.52 -1.00 -7.41
CA PRO A 54 6.21 -1.50 -7.85
C PRO A 54 5.85 -1.15 -9.30
N PRO A 55 6.14 0.05 -9.83
CA PRO A 55 5.89 0.35 -11.23
C PRO A 55 6.63 -0.59 -12.19
N ILE A 56 7.88 -0.96 -11.88
CA ILE A 56 8.67 -1.87 -12.71
C ILE A 56 8.06 -3.27 -12.70
N VAL A 57 7.62 -3.76 -11.54
CA VAL A 57 6.96 -5.07 -11.44
C VAL A 57 5.69 -5.11 -12.30
N LEU A 58 4.87 -4.05 -12.24
CA LEU A 58 3.65 -3.96 -13.03
C LEU A 58 3.94 -3.87 -14.52
N LEU A 59 5.01 -3.17 -14.94
CA LEU A 59 5.43 -3.12 -16.33
C LEU A 59 5.88 -4.49 -16.83
N ILE A 60 6.70 -5.21 -16.08
CA ILE A 60 7.17 -6.56 -16.44
C ILE A 60 5.99 -7.53 -16.55
N LEU A 61 5.07 -7.53 -15.61
CA LEU A 61 3.89 -8.39 -15.62
C LEU A 61 2.95 -8.01 -16.79
N GLY A 62 2.86 -6.74 -17.15
CA GLY A 62 2.01 -6.25 -18.22
C GLY A 62 2.53 -6.54 -19.63
N THR A 63 3.84 -6.81 -19.80
CA THR A 63 4.42 -7.17 -21.11
C THR A 63 4.29 -8.64 -21.47
N GLY A 64 3.86 -9.50 -20.52
CA GLY A 64 3.71 -10.94 -20.73
C GLY A 64 2.27 -11.38 -20.99
N ASP A 65 2.04 -12.69 -21.01
CA ASP A 65 0.73 -13.32 -21.16
C ASP A 65 -0.22 -13.10 -19.95
N PHE A 66 0.21 -12.29 -18.99
CA PHE A 66 -0.52 -12.01 -17.74
C PHE A 66 -1.43 -10.77 -17.83
N THR A 67 -1.55 -10.13 -18.99
CA THR A 67 -2.35 -8.89 -19.17
C THR A 67 -3.81 -9.09 -18.77
N ASP A 68 -4.41 -10.25 -19.07
CA ASP A 68 -5.80 -10.56 -18.72
C ASP A 68 -6.03 -10.76 -17.22
N ILE A 69 -4.96 -11.11 -16.47
CA ILE A 69 -5.00 -11.32 -15.02
C ILE A 69 -4.80 -10.00 -14.27
N LEU A 70 -4.19 -8.99 -14.90
CA LEU A 70 -3.90 -7.69 -14.30
C LEU A 70 -5.15 -6.80 -14.22
N THR A 71 -6.17 -7.27 -13.52
CA THR A 71 -7.32 -6.44 -13.14
C THR A 71 -6.94 -5.46 -12.03
N PRO A 72 -7.65 -4.34 -11.86
CA PRO A 72 -7.40 -3.40 -10.75
C PRO A 72 -7.40 -4.06 -9.38
N SER A 73 -8.24 -5.08 -9.20
CA SER A 73 -8.34 -5.85 -7.95
C SER A 73 -7.11 -6.71 -7.72
N SER A 74 -6.64 -7.46 -8.73
CA SER A 74 -5.45 -8.31 -8.61
C SER A 74 -4.17 -7.48 -8.41
N VAL A 75 -4.05 -6.35 -9.10
CA VAL A 75 -2.96 -5.40 -8.87
C VAL A 75 -2.99 -4.87 -7.43
N GLY A 76 -4.19 -4.54 -6.92
CA GLY A 76 -4.37 -4.12 -5.52
C GLY A 76 -3.96 -5.21 -4.52
N ILE A 77 -4.27 -6.48 -4.80
CA ILE A 77 -3.85 -7.63 -3.98
C ILE A 77 -2.33 -7.77 -3.98
N ILE A 78 -1.71 -7.82 -5.16
CA ILE A 78 -0.25 -7.96 -5.30
C ILE A 78 0.46 -6.81 -4.58
N TYR A 79 0.01 -5.57 -4.83
CA TYR A 79 0.59 -4.41 -4.18
C TYR A 79 0.38 -4.41 -2.66
N GLY A 80 -0.80 -4.82 -2.19
CA GLY A 80 -1.10 -4.97 -0.77
C GLY A 80 -0.18 -5.98 -0.07
N ILE A 81 0.10 -7.11 -0.72
CA ILE A 81 1.05 -8.12 -0.20
C ILE A 81 2.47 -7.54 -0.15
N LEU A 82 2.94 -6.94 -1.23
CA LEU A 82 4.30 -6.38 -1.31
C LEU A 82 4.51 -5.25 -0.28
N SER A 83 3.58 -4.31 -0.18
CA SER A 83 3.68 -3.20 0.77
C SER A 83 3.43 -3.64 2.21
N GLY A 84 2.53 -4.59 2.42
CA GLY A 84 2.24 -5.16 3.73
C GLY A 84 3.41 -5.94 4.32
N LEU A 85 4.11 -6.73 3.49
CA LEU A 85 5.32 -7.44 3.88
C LEU A 85 6.57 -6.55 3.90
N GLY A 86 6.61 -5.50 3.07
CA GLY A 86 7.74 -4.57 2.98
C GLY A 86 7.68 -3.48 4.05
N VAL A 87 7.40 -2.24 3.61
CA VAL A 87 7.48 -1.04 4.47
C VAL A 87 6.59 -1.16 5.70
N CYS A 88 5.34 -1.60 5.54
CA CYS A 88 4.39 -1.62 6.64
C CYS A 88 4.79 -2.63 7.73
N TYR A 89 5.26 -3.82 7.33
CA TYR A 89 5.78 -4.80 8.28
C TYR A 89 6.93 -4.23 9.12
N LEU A 90 7.91 -3.55 8.51
CA LEU A 90 9.05 -2.98 9.24
C LEU A 90 8.63 -1.91 10.25
N VAL A 91 7.67 -1.07 9.89
CA VAL A 91 7.13 -0.05 10.80
C VAL A 91 6.37 -0.68 11.96
N VAL A 92 5.48 -1.63 11.67
CA VAL A 92 4.75 -2.37 12.71
C VAL A 92 5.72 -3.11 13.62
N ARG A 93 6.72 -3.78 13.05
CA ARG A 93 7.77 -4.47 13.78
C ARG A 93 8.52 -3.55 14.74
N SER A 94 8.96 -2.37 14.28
CA SER A 94 9.68 -1.42 15.14
C SER A 94 8.82 -0.93 16.30
N ALA A 95 7.56 -0.60 16.04
CA ALA A 95 6.60 -0.22 17.07
C ALA A 95 6.35 -1.35 18.07
N VAL A 96 6.22 -2.60 17.62
CA VAL A 96 6.06 -3.77 18.50
C VAL A 96 7.26 -3.98 19.41
N ILE A 97 8.48 -3.83 18.88
CA ILE A 97 9.70 -3.96 19.69
C ILE A 97 9.75 -2.88 20.77
N GLU A 98 9.44 -1.64 20.42
CA GLU A 98 9.39 -0.52 21.35
C GLU A 98 8.35 -0.76 22.46
N ILE A 99 7.12 -1.11 22.10
CA ILE A 99 6.03 -1.36 23.05
C ILE A 99 6.32 -2.58 23.91
N SER A 100 6.94 -3.61 23.36
CA SER A 100 7.24 -4.86 24.10
C SER A 100 8.21 -4.66 25.26
N ASN A 101 8.96 -3.56 25.27
CA ASN A 101 9.91 -3.21 26.33
C ASN A 101 9.28 -2.32 27.41
N GLN A 102 8.02 -1.93 27.28
CA GLN A 102 7.34 -1.10 28.27
C GLN A 102 6.96 -1.91 29.54
N GLU A 103 6.91 -1.22 30.67
CA GLU A 103 6.69 -1.83 31.98
C GLU A 103 5.37 -2.59 32.11
N PHE A 104 4.30 -2.08 31.50
CA PHE A 104 2.98 -2.74 31.55
C PHE A 104 2.96 -4.11 30.86
N ILE A 105 3.79 -4.30 29.82
CA ILE A 105 3.94 -5.58 29.15
C ILE A 105 4.69 -6.56 30.07
N ASN A 106 5.73 -6.09 30.76
CA ASN A 106 6.47 -6.90 31.72
C ASN A 106 5.59 -7.31 32.90
N ALA A 107 4.78 -6.38 33.44
CA ALA A 107 3.80 -6.70 34.46
C ALA A 107 2.79 -7.77 34.00
N SER A 108 2.30 -7.67 32.75
CA SER A 108 1.38 -8.65 32.18
C SER A 108 2.02 -10.05 32.04
N LYS A 109 3.31 -10.12 31.74
CA LYS A 109 4.06 -11.39 31.70
C LYS A 109 4.26 -12.00 33.09
N LEU A 110 4.54 -11.18 34.11
CA LEU A 110 4.68 -11.62 35.50
C LEU A 110 3.37 -12.18 36.06
N LEU A 111 2.22 -11.68 35.61
CA LEU A 111 0.89 -12.20 35.95
C LEU A 111 0.53 -13.51 35.21
N GLY A 112 1.47 -14.09 34.45
CA GLY A 112 1.27 -15.36 33.75
C GLY A 112 0.55 -15.24 32.41
N GLY A 113 0.47 -14.04 31.82
CA GLY A 113 -0.15 -13.81 30.51
C GLY A 113 0.58 -14.59 29.40
N LYS A 114 -0.18 -15.37 28.59
CA LYS A 114 0.37 -16.06 27.43
C LYS A 114 0.84 -15.05 26.37
N ASN A 115 1.96 -15.30 25.70
CA ASN A 115 2.51 -14.40 24.70
C ASN A 115 1.50 -14.01 23.60
N LEU A 116 0.70 -14.95 23.10
CA LEU A 116 -0.32 -14.68 22.09
C LEU A 116 -1.41 -13.74 22.62
N TYR A 117 -1.83 -13.92 23.85
CA TYR A 117 -2.82 -13.04 24.51
C TYR A 117 -2.28 -11.61 24.67
N ILE A 118 -1.02 -11.47 25.10
CA ILE A 118 -0.37 -10.16 25.25
C ILE A 118 -0.23 -9.49 23.87
N ALA A 119 0.20 -10.23 22.85
CA ALA A 119 0.34 -9.72 21.49
C ALA A 119 -0.98 -9.18 20.94
N THR A 120 -2.07 -9.94 21.05
CA THR A 120 -3.36 -9.57 20.44
C THR A 120 -4.14 -8.57 21.26
N ARG A 121 -4.07 -8.62 22.61
CA ARG A 121 -4.91 -7.80 23.49
C ARG A 121 -4.23 -6.50 23.95
N HIS A 122 -2.91 -6.51 24.08
CA HIS A 122 -2.17 -5.36 24.60
C HIS A 122 -1.32 -4.66 23.53
N ILE A 123 -0.61 -5.40 22.67
CA ILE A 123 0.29 -4.80 21.68
C ILE A 123 -0.48 -4.39 20.43
N MET A 124 -1.25 -5.29 19.83
CA MET A 124 -1.94 -5.05 18.55
C MET A 124 -2.80 -3.78 18.55
N PRO A 125 -3.64 -3.48 19.56
CA PRO A 125 -4.47 -2.26 19.53
C PRO A 125 -3.63 -0.97 19.51
N VAL A 126 -2.47 -0.96 20.16
CA VAL A 126 -1.56 0.20 20.20
C VAL A 126 -0.82 0.37 18.85
N VAL A 127 -0.57 -0.73 18.14
CA VAL A 127 0.17 -0.72 16.87
C VAL A 127 -0.74 -0.48 15.66
N VAL A 128 -2.06 -0.72 15.78
CA VAL A 128 -3.03 -0.50 14.68
C VAL A 128 -2.91 0.89 14.05
N PRO A 129 -2.83 2.01 14.78
CA PRO A 129 -2.68 3.34 14.18
C PRO A 129 -1.42 3.49 13.32
N TYR A 130 -0.31 2.84 13.72
CA TYR A 130 0.92 2.82 12.92
C TYR A 130 0.68 2.09 11.60
N ALA A 131 0.10 0.88 11.64
CA ALA A 131 -0.22 0.11 10.45
C ALA A 131 -1.17 0.86 9.52
N VAL A 132 -2.25 1.45 10.05
CA VAL A 132 -3.23 2.22 9.28
C VAL A 132 -2.56 3.41 8.58
N SER A 133 -1.79 4.21 9.30
CA SER A 133 -1.17 5.41 8.75
C SER A 133 -0.18 5.09 7.63
N TYR A 134 0.66 4.08 7.82
CA TYR A 134 1.64 3.70 6.81
C TYR A 134 1.03 2.95 5.63
N MET A 135 -0.05 2.17 5.84
CA MET A 135 -0.77 1.55 4.72
C MET A 135 -1.53 2.57 3.88
N LEU A 136 -2.08 3.63 4.46
CA LEU A 136 -2.67 4.74 3.71
C LEU A 136 -1.63 5.44 2.83
N ALA A 137 -0.43 5.74 3.39
CA ALA A 137 0.67 6.29 2.61
C ALA A 137 1.12 5.33 1.49
N SER A 138 1.25 4.04 1.79
CA SER A 138 1.63 3.02 0.83
C SER A 138 0.61 2.86 -0.30
N THR A 139 -0.69 2.95 0.01
CA THR A 139 -1.76 2.93 -1.00
C THR A 139 -1.63 4.09 -1.99
N THR A 140 -1.18 5.27 -1.55
CA THR A 140 -0.87 6.39 -2.45
C THR A 140 0.18 5.99 -3.49
N TYR A 141 1.26 5.36 -3.07
CA TYR A 141 2.29 4.88 -4.00
C TYR A 141 1.77 3.76 -4.93
N GLY A 142 0.85 2.92 -4.46
CA GLY A 142 0.16 1.91 -5.27
C GLY A 142 -0.69 2.53 -6.38
N ILE A 143 -1.42 3.59 -6.07
CA ILE A 143 -2.19 4.37 -7.06
C ILE A 143 -1.25 4.94 -8.12
N LEU A 144 -0.14 5.57 -7.71
CA LEU A 144 0.85 6.14 -8.62
C LEU A 144 1.49 5.07 -9.52
N ALA A 145 1.84 3.92 -8.95
CA ALA A 145 2.42 2.80 -9.68
C ALA A 145 1.46 2.24 -10.74
N TYR A 146 0.18 2.07 -10.38
CA TYR A 146 -0.85 1.62 -11.30
C TYR A 146 -1.10 2.63 -12.42
N GLY A 147 -1.19 3.92 -12.08
CA GLY A 147 -1.35 4.98 -13.08
C GLY A 147 -0.20 5.04 -14.06
N PHE A 148 1.03 4.89 -13.58
CA PHE A 148 2.22 4.82 -14.42
C PHE A 148 2.20 3.60 -15.35
N ALA A 149 1.90 2.41 -14.84
CA ALA A 149 1.79 1.21 -15.66
C ALA A 149 0.66 1.30 -16.68
N SER A 150 -0.47 1.88 -16.32
CA SER A 150 -1.61 2.10 -17.21
C SER A 150 -1.31 3.13 -18.31
N PHE A 151 -0.48 4.14 -18.01
CA PHE A 151 0.00 5.12 -19.00
C PHE A 151 0.79 4.44 -20.11
N TYR A 152 1.55 3.39 -19.82
CA TYR A 152 2.27 2.60 -20.83
C TYR A 152 1.42 1.51 -21.48
N GLY A 153 0.11 1.47 -21.23
CA GLY A 153 -0.80 0.49 -21.83
C GLY A 153 -0.63 -0.94 -21.33
N GLN A 154 0.06 -1.13 -20.21
CA GLN A 154 0.47 -2.43 -19.70
C GLN A 154 -0.50 -3.06 -18.67
N VAL A 155 -1.59 -2.39 -18.33
CA VAL A 155 -2.52 -2.86 -17.29
C VAL A 155 -3.93 -2.90 -17.83
N GLY A 156 -4.37 -4.08 -18.25
CA GLY A 156 -5.76 -4.43 -18.58
C GLY A 156 -6.57 -3.42 -19.41
N TRP A 157 -7.61 -3.88 -20.07
CA TRP A 157 -8.50 -3.08 -20.93
C TRP A 157 -9.52 -2.24 -20.15
N THR A 158 -9.38 -2.10 -18.81
CA THR A 158 -10.33 -1.30 -18.03
C THR A 158 -10.01 0.20 -18.17
N PRO A 159 -11.00 1.02 -18.60
CA PRO A 159 -10.81 2.47 -18.68
C PRO A 159 -10.36 3.02 -17.32
N ASN A 160 -9.19 3.65 -17.28
CA ASN A 160 -8.65 4.29 -16.10
C ASN A 160 -7.99 5.63 -16.46
N TRP A 161 -7.75 6.47 -15.48
CA TRP A 161 -7.21 7.80 -15.76
C TRP A 161 -5.79 7.79 -16.35
N GLY A 162 -4.96 6.78 -16.04
CA GLY A 162 -3.63 6.64 -16.65
C GLY A 162 -3.72 6.39 -18.16
N MET A 163 -4.61 5.49 -18.56
CA MET A 163 -4.89 5.21 -19.98
C MET A 163 -5.50 6.43 -20.68
N MET A 164 -6.42 7.16 -20.02
CA MET A 164 -6.99 8.38 -20.59
C MET A 164 -5.93 9.47 -20.84
N ILE A 165 -4.93 9.58 -19.97
CA ILE A 165 -3.79 10.51 -20.16
C ILE A 165 -2.95 10.08 -21.37
N TYR A 166 -2.66 8.77 -21.48
CA TYR A 166 -1.94 8.23 -22.63
C TYR A 166 -2.67 8.50 -23.95
N ASP A 167 -3.96 8.21 -24.01
CA ASP A 167 -4.80 8.45 -25.19
C ASP A 167 -4.84 9.93 -25.56
N ALA A 168 -4.99 10.81 -24.58
CA ALA A 168 -5.02 12.26 -24.82
C ALA A 168 -3.72 12.79 -25.43
N ILE A 169 -2.56 12.24 -25.03
CA ILE A 169 -1.26 12.61 -25.59
C ILE A 169 -1.06 11.99 -26.96
N THR A 170 -1.33 10.68 -27.09
CA THR A 170 -1.04 9.93 -28.33
C THR A 170 -1.95 10.38 -29.47
N TYR A 171 -3.27 10.36 -29.25
CA TYR A 171 -4.24 10.79 -30.29
C TYR A 171 -4.21 12.30 -30.52
N GLY A 172 -3.94 13.11 -29.50
CA GLY A 172 -3.74 14.54 -29.66
C GLY A 172 -2.61 14.86 -30.61
N SER A 173 -1.51 14.14 -30.53
CA SER A 173 -0.35 14.30 -31.43
C SER A 173 -0.68 13.96 -32.88
N TYR A 174 -1.51 12.94 -33.12
CA TYR A 174 -1.96 12.59 -34.48
C TYR A 174 -2.95 13.60 -35.09
N LEU A 175 -3.74 14.29 -34.27
CA LEU A 175 -4.74 15.27 -34.70
C LEU A 175 -4.21 16.71 -34.81
N GLY A 176 -2.88 16.89 -34.71
CA GLY A 176 -2.25 18.21 -34.88
C GLY A 176 -2.21 19.10 -33.64
N GLY A 177 -2.46 18.57 -32.46
CA GLY A 177 -2.30 19.26 -31.18
C GLY A 177 -2.93 18.52 -30.01
N THR A 178 -2.30 18.60 -28.83
CA THR A 178 -2.83 18.02 -27.60
C THR A 178 -4.13 18.73 -27.19
N ASN A 179 -5.19 17.96 -27.03
CA ASN A 179 -6.45 18.50 -26.54
C ASN A 179 -6.38 18.57 -24.99
N TYR A 180 -6.05 19.76 -24.46
CA TYR A 180 -5.90 19.98 -23.02
C TYR A 180 -7.17 19.64 -22.21
N TRP A 181 -8.36 19.75 -22.82
CA TRP A 181 -9.62 19.39 -22.18
C TRP A 181 -9.74 17.89 -21.89
N ASN A 182 -9.05 17.04 -22.64
CA ASN A 182 -9.00 15.60 -22.39
C ASN A 182 -7.87 15.21 -21.42
N LEU A 183 -6.86 16.05 -21.26
CA LEU A 183 -5.70 15.81 -20.40
C LEU A 183 -5.92 16.28 -18.96
N ILE A 184 -6.46 17.49 -18.78
CA ILE A 184 -6.59 18.13 -17.46
C ILE A 184 -7.50 17.34 -16.50
N PRO A 185 -8.71 16.89 -16.87
CA PRO A 185 -9.59 16.21 -15.92
C PRO A 185 -9.01 14.90 -15.35
N PRO A 186 -8.46 13.97 -16.15
CA PRO A 186 -7.91 12.74 -15.59
C PRO A 186 -6.66 12.97 -14.75
N THR A 187 -5.79 13.93 -15.10
CA THR A 187 -4.63 14.32 -14.28
C THR A 187 -5.04 14.90 -12.93
N LEU A 188 -6.00 15.81 -12.91
CA LEU A 188 -6.55 16.36 -11.66
C LEU A 188 -7.20 15.29 -10.81
N GLY A 189 -8.04 14.43 -11.41
CA GLY A 189 -8.68 13.33 -10.70
C GLY A 189 -7.68 12.37 -10.06
N PHE A 190 -6.63 12.02 -10.80
CA PHE A 190 -5.57 11.14 -10.34
C PHE A 190 -4.78 11.74 -9.17
N THR A 191 -4.37 13.00 -9.29
CA THR A 191 -3.62 13.69 -8.23
C THR A 191 -4.47 13.92 -6.98
N LEU A 192 -5.74 14.27 -7.12
CA LEU A 192 -6.66 14.43 -6.00
C LEU A 192 -6.92 13.10 -5.29
N CYS A 193 -7.07 12.00 -6.02
CA CYS A 193 -7.25 10.68 -5.43
C CYS A 193 -6.00 10.26 -4.64
N ALA A 194 -4.82 10.39 -5.23
CA ALA A 194 -3.56 10.05 -4.56
C ALA A 194 -3.31 10.92 -3.32
N SER A 195 -3.51 12.24 -3.42
CA SER A 195 -3.31 13.17 -2.31
C SER A 195 -4.28 12.94 -1.16
N SER A 196 -5.52 12.50 -1.42
CA SER A 196 -6.50 12.23 -0.37
C SER A 196 -6.03 11.12 0.59
N PHE A 197 -5.50 10.01 0.05
CA PHE A 197 -4.93 8.94 0.88
C PHE A 197 -3.70 9.40 1.66
N TYR A 198 -2.86 10.24 1.06
CA TYR A 198 -1.70 10.81 1.74
C TYR A 198 -2.10 11.73 2.90
N PHE A 199 -3.06 12.64 2.68
CA PHE A 199 -3.56 13.50 3.76
C PHE A 199 -4.26 12.72 4.87
N LEU A 200 -4.99 11.65 4.53
CA LEU A 200 -5.55 10.74 5.54
C LEU A 200 -4.44 10.10 6.38
N SER A 201 -3.36 9.64 5.75
CA SER A 201 -2.18 9.12 6.47
C SER A 201 -1.61 10.14 7.44
N LEU A 202 -1.41 11.39 7.01
CA LEU A 202 -0.89 12.46 7.87
C LEU A 202 -1.85 12.78 9.03
N SER A 203 -3.16 12.78 8.77
CA SER A 203 -4.17 13.03 9.81
C SER A 203 -4.14 11.96 10.89
N VAL A 204 -4.04 10.68 10.51
CA VAL A 204 -3.90 9.57 11.47
C VAL A 204 -2.59 9.71 12.26
N LYS A 205 -1.46 9.98 11.61
CA LYS A 205 -0.18 10.20 12.30
C LYS A 205 -0.28 11.30 13.34
N LYS A 206 -0.86 12.45 12.95
CA LYS A 206 -1.02 13.61 13.85
C LYS A 206 -1.93 13.29 15.03
N GLN A 207 -3.04 12.59 14.82
CA GLN A 207 -3.99 12.24 15.86
C GLN A 207 -3.40 11.31 16.93
N PHE A 208 -2.53 10.38 16.53
CA PHE A 208 -1.92 9.40 17.42
C PHE A 208 -0.49 9.77 17.86
N GLY A 209 0.01 10.97 17.53
CA GLY A 209 1.33 11.44 17.94
C GLY A 209 2.48 10.61 17.36
N ILE A 210 2.26 9.96 16.21
CA ILE A 210 3.29 9.16 15.53
C ILE A 210 4.28 10.14 14.91
N SER A 211 5.55 10.10 15.36
CA SER A 211 6.61 10.94 14.80
C SER A 211 6.79 10.68 13.31
N ILE A 212 6.88 11.77 12.55
CA ILE A 212 7.07 11.75 11.10
C ILE A 212 8.54 11.45 10.80
#